data_f5b65bea9b2de9b10f9f555288dcabc0
#
_entry.id   f5b65bea9b2de9b10f9f555288dcabc0
#
_cell.length_a   1.000
_cell.length_b   1.000
_cell.length_c   1.000
_cell.angle_alpha   90.00
_cell.angle_beta   90.00
_cell.angle_gamma   90.00
#
_symmetry.space_group_name_H-M   'P 1'
#
loop_
_entity.id
_entity.type
_entity.pdbx_description
1 polymer ?
#
loop_
_entity_poly.entity_id
_entity_poly.type
_entity_poly.pdbx_seq_one_letter_code
_entity_poly.pdbx_strand_id
1 'polypeptide(L)'
;VTFSWSAADYGVPTQVNYSLEAARAAAPEAVVTITSGLTVTTAEITYDVLNQILFNDLKLADGVAEDVTFKVGAKLGEYEKIYSNVITVSCKVTAAEKVYPKLTVAGSYAYNNWTPGKGQFVFDFEGTDAKYSGVIDFGEDVSALQFKFVGEAWGKNEFSVPAGETQTPEA
;
A
#
# COMPACT_ATOMS: atom_id res chain seq x y z
N VAL A 1 6.09 -1.55 16.05
CA VAL A 1 6.18 -2.80 16.83
C VAL A 1 7.65 -3.12 17.05
N THR A 2 8.02 -3.44 18.28
CA THR A 2 9.40 -3.84 18.62
C THR A 2 9.43 -5.31 18.96
N PHE A 3 10.31 -6.03 18.29
CA PHE A 3 10.67 -7.41 18.61
C PHE A 3 12.03 -7.41 19.31
N SER A 4 12.19 -8.22 20.34
CA SER A 4 13.46 -8.39 21.06
C SER A 4 13.71 -9.85 21.39
N TRP A 5 14.96 -10.25 21.39
CA TRP A 5 15.39 -11.62 21.66
C TRP A 5 16.72 -11.67 22.41
N SER A 6 17.05 -12.81 22.96
CA SER A 6 18.35 -13.06 23.56
C SER A 6 19.39 -13.35 22.47
N ALA A 7 20.62 -12.92 22.69
CA ALA A 7 21.71 -13.25 21.78
C ALA A 7 21.89 -14.77 21.64
N ALA A 8 22.11 -15.23 20.41
CA ALA A 8 22.46 -16.62 20.16
C ALA A 8 23.90 -16.88 20.61
N ASP A 9 24.11 -18.00 21.29
CA ASP A 9 25.43 -18.43 21.77
C ASP A 9 25.94 -19.60 20.90
N TYR A 10 27.02 -19.35 20.18
CA TYR A 10 27.73 -20.36 19.38
C TYR A 10 28.99 -20.86 20.08
N GLY A 11 29.19 -20.51 21.37
CA GLY A 11 30.35 -20.87 22.17
C GLY A 11 31.64 -20.11 21.83
N VAL A 12 31.55 -19.15 20.93
CA VAL A 12 32.66 -18.26 20.52
C VAL A 12 32.19 -16.83 20.40
N PRO A 13 32.99 -15.83 20.81
CA PRO A 13 32.62 -14.40 20.66
C PRO A 13 32.72 -14.00 19.19
N THR A 14 31.58 -13.90 18.54
CA THR A 14 31.49 -13.55 17.12
C THR A 14 30.21 -12.82 16.79
N GLN A 15 30.19 -12.12 15.67
CA GLN A 15 29.00 -11.44 15.18
C GLN A 15 28.05 -12.43 14.53
N VAL A 16 26.82 -12.48 15.03
CA VAL A 16 25.73 -13.29 14.50
C VAL A 16 24.79 -12.43 13.68
N ASN A 17 24.30 -12.96 12.58
CA ASN A 17 23.26 -12.33 11.75
C ASN A 17 21.89 -12.92 12.11
N TYR A 18 20.94 -12.04 12.40
CA TYR A 18 19.57 -12.43 12.75
C TYR A 18 18.59 -12.13 11.60
N SER A 19 17.56 -12.95 11.52
CA SER A 19 16.37 -12.73 10.69
C SER A 19 15.12 -12.91 11.55
N LEU A 20 14.15 -12.02 11.41
CA LEU A 20 12.81 -12.17 11.96
C LEU A 20 11.92 -12.79 10.91
N GLU A 21 11.27 -13.87 11.23
CA GLU A 21 10.43 -14.67 10.35
C GLU A 21 9.03 -14.82 10.91
N ALA A 22 8.06 -14.90 10.03
CA ALA A 22 6.66 -15.14 10.38
C ALA A 22 6.04 -16.22 9.48
N ALA A 23 5.04 -16.91 10.00
CA ALA A 23 4.21 -17.84 9.26
C ALA A 23 2.78 -17.81 9.81
N ARG A 24 1.79 -18.21 9.02
CA ARG A 24 0.44 -18.47 9.55
C ARG A 24 0.51 -19.67 10.47
N ALA A 25 -0.13 -19.61 11.63
CA ALA A 25 -0.17 -20.77 12.54
C ALA A 25 -0.80 -22.00 11.87
N ALA A 26 -1.74 -21.79 10.96
CA ALA A 26 -2.38 -22.84 10.17
C ALA A 26 -1.51 -23.39 9.01
N ALA A 27 -0.38 -22.72 8.67
CA ALA A 27 0.53 -23.11 7.58
C ALA A 27 1.98 -22.77 7.97
N PRO A 28 2.56 -23.44 8.97
CA PRO A 28 3.87 -23.07 9.55
C PRO A 28 5.05 -23.24 8.61
N GLU A 29 4.89 -24.01 7.53
CA GLU A 29 5.93 -24.19 6.49
C GLU A 29 6.03 -22.97 5.54
N ALA A 30 4.95 -22.19 5.40
CA ALA A 30 4.93 -21.01 4.54
C ALA A 30 5.54 -19.80 5.28
N VAL A 31 6.86 -19.82 5.42
CA VAL A 31 7.61 -18.82 6.16
C VAL A 31 7.92 -17.61 5.30
N VAL A 32 7.67 -16.42 5.84
CA VAL A 32 8.04 -15.13 5.26
C VAL A 32 9.07 -14.45 6.15
N THR A 33 10.09 -13.86 5.53
CA THR A 33 11.11 -13.07 6.23
C THR A 33 10.62 -11.62 6.35
N ILE A 34 10.40 -11.16 7.57
CA ILE A 34 10.02 -9.77 7.87
C ILE A 34 11.22 -8.84 7.72
N THR A 35 12.35 -9.21 8.30
CA THR A 35 13.61 -8.49 8.17
C THR A 35 14.78 -9.44 8.37
N SER A 36 15.94 -9.10 7.82
CA SER A 36 17.15 -9.93 7.91
C SER A 36 18.42 -9.08 7.94
N GLY A 37 19.56 -9.74 8.18
CA GLY A 37 20.86 -9.06 8.25
C GLY A 37 21.07 -8.21 9.51
N LEU A 38 20.27 -8.45 10.55
CA LEU A 38 20.39 -7.72 11.79
C LEU A 38 21.59 -8.25 12.59
N THR A 39 22.36 -7.34 13.17
CA THR A 39 23.51 -7.66 14.05
C THR A 39 23.24 -7.30 15.52
N VAL A 40 22.03 -6.81 15.76
CA VAL A 40 21.49 -6.47 17.09
C VAL A 40 20.37 -7.42 17.46
N THR A 41 20.00 -7.45 18.73
CA THR A 41 18.97 -8.35 19.27
C THR A 41 17.60 -7.70 19.36
N THR A 42 17.35 -6.69 18.53
CA THR A 42 16.07 -6.00 18.43
C THR A 42 15.75 -5.67 16.96
N ALA A 43 14.47 -5.63 16.65
CA ALA A 43 13.96 -5.12 15.37
C ALA A 43 12.76 -4.20 15.63
N GLU A 44 12.80 -3.01 15.05
CA GLU A 44 11.68 -2.07 15.06
C GLU A 44 11.02 -2.06 13.69
N ILE A 45 9.76 -2.44 13.63
CA ILE A 45 8.96 -2.50 12.40
C ILE A 45 7.75 -1.59 12.59
N THR A 46 7.47 -0.71 11.66
CA THR A 46 6.24 0.11 11.72
C THR A 46 5.01 -0.78 11.53
N TYR A 47 3.87 -0.33 12.03
CA TYR A 47 2.61 -1.06 11.82
C TYR A 47 2.28 -1.22 10.34
N ASP A 48 2.51 -0.17 9.55
CA ASP A 48 2.21 -0.20 8.11
C ASP A 48 3.06 -1.23 7.36
N VAL A 49 4.37 -1.27 7.65
CA VAL A 49 5.28 -2.26 7.03
C VAL A 49 4.91 -3.68 7.44
N LEU A 50 4.66 -3.90 8.74
CA LEU A 50 4.23 -5.22 9.22
C LEU A 50 2.90 -5.63 8.60
N ASN A 51 1.91 -4.74 8.58
CA ASN A 51 0.61 -4.98 7.96
C ASN A 51 0.74 -5.35 6.47
N GLN A 52 1.58 -4.63 5.71
CA GLN A 52 1.81 -4.93 4.29
C GLN A 52 2.44 -6.31 4.08
N ILE A 53 3.43 -6.70 4.88
CA ILE A 53 4.07 -8.01 4.79
C ILE A 53 3.05 -9.12 5.12
N LEU A 54 2.30 -8.96 6.23
CA LEU A 54 1.30 -9.95 6.63
C LEU A 54 0.16 -10.06 5.61
N PHE A 55 -0.28 -8.96 5.04
CA PHE A 55 -1.34 -8.95 4.02
C PHE A 55 -0.84 -9.47 2.67
N ASN A 56 0.29 -8.93 2.16
CA ASN A 56 0.75 -9.20 0.81
C ASN A 56 1.55 -10.51 0.68
N ASP A 57 2.37 -10.86 1.67
CA ASP A 57 3.27 -12.00 1.57
C ASP A 57 2.71 -13.23 2.29
N LEU A 58 2.21 -13.08 3.53
CA LEU A 58 1.51 -14.17 4.23
C LEU A 58 0.07 -14.39 3.77
N LYS A 59 -0.51 -13.47 2.96
CA LYS A 59 -1.87 -13.58 2.42
C LYS A 59 -2.94 -13.70 3.52
N LEU A 60 -2.81 -12.95 4.61
CA LEU A 60 -3.87 -12.86 5.61
C LEU A 60 -5.10 -12.17 5.01
N ALA A 61 -6.27 -12.59 5.45
CA ALA A 61 -7.53 -12.02 4.96
C ALA A 61 -7.78 -10.62 5.55
N ASP A 62 -8.25 -9.70 4.69
CA ASP A 62 -8.60 -8.34 5.08
C ASP A 62 -9.66 -8.31 6.20
N GLY A 63 -9.36 -7.59 7.26
CA GLY A 63 -10.28 -7.40 8.38
C GLY A 63 -10.52 -8.62 9.27
N VAL A 64 -9.89 -9.75 8.99
CA VAL A 64 -10.04 -11.01 9.75
C VAL A 64 -8.84 -11.19 10.70
N ALA A 65 -9.11 -11.56 11.95
CA ALA A 65 -8.06 -11.90 12.89
C ALA A 65 -7.59 -13.35 12.66
N GLU A 66 -6.29 -13.52 12.44
CA GLU A 66 -5.65 -14.81 12.24
C GLU A 66 -4.42 -14.94 13.14
N ASP A 67 -4.12 -16.15 13.57
CA ASP A 67 -2.94 -16.43 14.39
C ASP A 67 -1.69 -16.52 13.51
N VAL A 68 -0.71 -15.69 13.83
CA VAL A 68 0.59 -15.63 13.18
C VAL A 68 1.67 -16.02 14.17
N THR A 69 2.55 -16.89 13.75
CA THR A 69 3.74 -17.29 14.50
C THR A 69 4.94 -16.46 14.09
N PHE A 70 5.74 -16.04 15.05
CA PHE A 70 6.99 -15.31 14.84
C PHE A 70 8.14 -16.08 15.48
N LYS A 71 9.28 -16.12 14.81
CA LYS A 71 10.53 -16.68 15.30
C LYS A 71 11.73 -15.88 14.81
N VAL A 72 12.83 -15.97 15.51
CA VAL A 72 14.10 -15.38 15.10
C VAL A 72 15.06 -16.48 14.70
N GLY A 73 15.59 -16.37 13.49
CA GLY A 73 16.70 -17.21 13.04
C GLY A 73 18.02 -16.51 13.26
N ALA A 74 18.99 -17.21 13.83
CA ALA A 74 20.35 -16.75 14.03
C ALA A 74 21.28 -17.55 13.12
N LYS A 75 22.17 -16.87 12.39
CA LYS A 75 23.14 -17.51 11.48
C LYS A 75 24.53 -16.94 11.68
N LEU A 76 25.51 -17.84 11.80
CA LEU A 76 26.91 -17.51 11.89
C LEU A 76 27.64 -18.07 10.66
N GLY A 77 28.02 -17.19 9.70
CA GLY A 77 28.70 -17.58 8.46
C GLY A 77 27.97 -18.71 7.75
N GLU A 78 28.66 -19.81 7.50
CA GLU A 78 28.11 -21.00 6.83
C GLU A 78 27.55 -22.05 7.82
N TYR A 79 27.57 -21.80 9.12
CA TYR A 79 26.96 -22.70 10.09
C TYR A 79 25.44 -22.78 9.91
N GLU A 80 24.86 -23.87 10.39
CA GLU A 80 23.42 -24.08 10.36
C GLU A 80 22.70 -22.99 11.17
N LYS A 81 21.57 -22.54 10.65
CA LYS A 81 20.70 -21.55 11.27
C LYS A 81 20.02 -22.17 12.49
N ILE A 82 20.15 -21.53 13.63
CA ILE A 82 19.41 -21.90 14.84
C ILE A 82 18.23 -20.94 15.04
N TYR A 83 17.19 -21.41 15.71
CA TYR A 83 15.95 -20.64 15.89
C TYR A 83 15.63 -20.41 17.35
N SER A 84 15.01 -19.27 17.62
CA SER A 84 14.38 -18.98 18.91
C SER A 84 13.16 -19.88 19.17
N ASN A 85 12.58 -19.77 20.36
CA ASN A 85 11.20 -20.18 20.56
C ASN A 85 10.27 -19.43 19.59
N VAL A 86 9.13 -20.06 19.32
CA VAL A 86 8.04 -19.48 18.52
C VAL A 86 7.08 -18.73 19.46
N ILE A 87 6.67 -17.53 19.07
CA ILE A 87 5.55 -16.82 19.70
C ILE A 87 4.38 -16.78 18.74
N THR A 88 3.16 -16.87 19.25
CA THR A 88 1.93 -16.76 18.45
C THR A 88 1.19 -15.51 18.87
N VAL A 89 0.78 -14.72 17.88
CA VAL A 89 0.05 -13.47 18.07
C VAL A 89 -1.15 -13.46 17.13
N SER A 90 -2.32 -13.10 17.64
CA SER A 90 -3.49 -12.86 16.79
C SER A 90 -3.33 -11.53 16.09
N CYS A 91 -3.22 -11.57 14.77
CA CYS A 91 -3.01 -10.42 13.89
C CYS A 91 -4.24 -10.17 13.05
N LYS A 92 -4.65 -8.90 12.98
CA LYS A 92 -5.70 -8.44 12.08
C LYS A 92 -5.09 -7.41 11.14
N VAL A 93 -5.03 -7.76 9.87
CA VAL A 93 -4.51 -6.87 8.82
C VAL A 93 -5.64 -6.11 8.15
N THR A 94 -5.28 -4.98 7.55
CA THR A 94 -6.20 -4.17 6.75
C THR A 94 -5.57 -3.95 5.38
N ALA A 95 -6.31 -4.17 4.31
CA ALA A 95 -5.88 -3.81 2.97
C ALA A 95 -5.52 -2.33 2.93
N ALA A 96 -4.39 -2.00 2.30
CA ALA A 96 -4.06 -0.60 2.08
C ALA A 96 -5.17 0.05 1.24
N GLU A 97 -5.64 1.23 1.67
CA GLU A 97 -6.59 2.00 0.86
C GLU A 97 -5.95 2.29 -0.50
N LYS A 98 -6.61 1.81 -1.55
CA LYS A 98 -6.10 1.99 -2.91
C LYS A 98 -6.36 3.42 -3.34
N VAL A 99 -5.31 4.22 -3.38
CA VAL A 99 -5.36 5.59 -3.90
C VAL A 99 -5.17 5.55 -5.41
N TYR A 100 -6.20 5.98 -6.14
CA TYR A 100 -6.16 6.04 -7.60
C TYR A 100 -5.72 7.42 -8.08
N PRO A 101 -4.91 7.50 -9.15
CA PRO A 101 -4.68 8.76 -9.84
C PRO A 101 -6.03 9.39 -10.23
N LYS A 102 -6.15 10.69 -10.03
CA LYS A 102 -7.41 11.39 -10.29
C LYS A 102 -7.18 12.73 -10.98
N LEU A 103 -8.18 13.15 -11.74
CA LEU A 103 -8.27 14.49 -12.31
C LEU A 103 -9.55 15.16 -11.80
N THR A 104 -9.44 16.45 -11.53
CA THR A 104 -10.59 17.29 -11.23
C THR A 104 -11.30 17.63 -12.54
N VAL A 105 -12.62 17.57 -12.55
CA VAL A 105 -13.42 18.15 -13.62
C VAL A 105 -13.72 19.60 -13.24
N ALA A 106 -12.84 20.52 -13.64
CA ALA A 106 -12.97 21.94 -13.33
C ALA A 106 -13.80 22.64 -14.40
N GLY A 107 -14.86 23.36 -14.00
CA GLY A 107 -15.75 23.96 -14.98
C GLY A 107 -16.77 24.94 -14.42
N SER A 108 -17.62 25.44 -15.32
CA SER A 108 -18.66 26.44 -15.02
C SER A 108 -19.93 25.86 -14.39
N TYR A 109 -19.88 24.72 -13.77
CA TYR A 109 -21.02 24.06 -13.12
C TYR A 109 -21.06 24.29 -11.61
N ALA A 110 -22.22 24.08 -11.00
CA ALA A 110 -22.55 24.49 -9.64
C ALA A 110 -21.59 23.97 -8.53
N TYR A 111 -21.02 22.80 -8.71
CA TYR A 111 -20.20 22.15 -7.68
C TYR A 111 -18.70 22.47 -7.74
N ASN A 112 -18.22 23.14 -8.79
CA ASN A 112 -16.78 23.36 -8.96
C ASN A 112 -16.39 24.84 -9.09
N ASN A 113 -17.08 25.60 -9.96
CA ASN A 113 -16.75 26.99 -10.26
C ASN A 113 -15.25 27.19 -10.59
N TRP A 114 -14.72 26.42 -11.55
CA TRP A 114 -13.33 26.50 -12.02
C TRP A 114 -12.26 26.32 -10.94
N THR A 115 -12.50 25.45 -9.95
CA THR A 115 -11.58 25.24 -8.84
C THR A 115 -10.90 23.87 -8.94
N PRO A 116 -9.60 23.80 -9.35
CA PRO A 116 -8.83 22.55 -9.33
C PRO A 116 -8.73 21.96 -7.93
N GLY A 117 -8.68 20.64 -7.84
CA GLY A 117 -8.55 19.93 -6.58
C GLY A 117 -9.82 19.86 -5.73
N LYS A 118 -10.93 20.45 -6.22
CA LYS A 118 -12.23 20.45 -5.52
C LYS A 118 -13.36 19.99 -6.45
N GLY A 119 -14.46 19.55 -5.84
CA GLY A 119 -15.66 19.14 -6.56
C GLY A 119 -15.59 17.68 -7.00
N GLN A 120 -15.86 17.43 -8.26
CA GLN A 120 -15.98 16.09 -8.81
C GLN A 120 -14.71 15.64 -9.53
N PHE A 121 -14.48 14.33 -9.52
CA PHE A 121 -13.25 13.73 -10.02
C PHE A 121 -13.54 12.57 -10.97
N VAL A 122 -12.62 12.36 -11.90
CA VAL A 122 -12.47 11.11 -12.64
C VAL A 122 -11.21 10.40 -12.18
N PHE A 123 -11.23 9.08 -12.20
CA PHE A 123 -10.17 8.24 -11.64
C PHE A 123 -9.60 7.28 -12.67
N ASP A 124 -8.28 7.09 -12.65
CA ASP A 124 -7.62 6.00 -13.33
C ASP A 124 -7.58 4.77 -12.39
N PHE A 125 -8.56 3.89 -12.53
CA PHE A 125 -8.71 2.71 -11.67
C PHE A 125 -7.67 1.62 -11.94
N GLU A 126 -7.06 1.61 -13.13
CA GLU A 126 -5.94 0.69 -13.45
C GLU A 126 -4.61 1.23 -12.94
N GLY A 127 -4.46 2.56 -12.87
CA GLY A 127 -3.27 3.24 -12.36
C GLY A 127 -2.07 3.21 -13.32
N THR A 128 -2.23 2.72 -14.53
CA THR A 128 -1.13 2.48 -15.47
C THR A 128 -1.39 2.92 -16.90
N ASP A 129 -2.63 3.13 -17.31
CA ASP A 129 -3.00 3.36 -18.72
C ASP A 129 -3.49 4.80 -19.00
N ALA A 130 -3.52 5.63 -17.97
CA ALA A 130 -4.00 7.03 -18.03
C ALA A 130 -5.42 7.17 -18.60
N LYS A 131 -6.25 6.15 -18.44
CA LYS A 131 -7.67 6.18 -18.78
C LYS A 131 -8.50 6.53 -17.56
N TYR A 132 -9.03 7.72 -17.56
CA TYR A 132 -9.82 8.23 -16.46
C TYR A 132 -11.31 8.03 -16.71
N SER A 133 -12.03 7.54 -15.71
CA SER A 133 -13.47 7.36 -15.76
C SER A 133 -14.15 7.87 -14.50
N GLY A 134 -15.40 8.26 -14.61
CA GLY A 134 -16.22 8.73 -13.49
C GLY A 134 -17.57 9.22 -13.96
N VAL A 135 -18.49 9.39 -13.01
CA VAL A 135 -19.79 10.02 -13.25
C VAL A 135 -19.73 11.44 -12.72
N ILE A 136 -20.07 12.41 -13.57
CA ILE A 136 -20.05 13.82 -13.24
C ILE A 136 -21.47 14.37 -13.31
N ASP A 137 -21.91 14.95 -12.21
CA ASP A 137 -23.17 15.69 -12.16
C ASP A 137 -22.90 17.17 -12.46
N PHE A 138 -23.35 17.62 -13.61
CA PHE A 138 -23.22 19.01 -14.05
C PHE A 138 -24.36 19.92 -13.53
N GLY A 139 -25.37 19.34 -12.88
CA GLY A 139 -26.58 20.04 -12.48
C GLY A 139 -27.61 20.19 -13.60
N GLU A 140 -28.63 21.01 -13.39
CA GLU A 140 -29.77 21.12 -14.30
C GLU A 140 -29.52 22.04 -15.52
N ASP A 141 -28.67 23.07 -15.35
CA ASP A 141 -28.37 24.02 -16.45
C ASP A 141 -27.01 23.70 -17.08
N VAL A 142 -27.07 23.06 -18.23
CA VAL A 142 -25.90 22.69 -19.04
C VAL A 142 -25.79 23.49 -20.34
N SER A 143 -26.61 24.55 -20.52
CA SER A 143 -26.72 25.30 -21.78
C SER A 143 -25.43 26.01 -22.21
N ALA A 144 -24.56 26.36 -21.24
CA ALA A 144 -23.28 27.02 -21.49
C ALA A 144 -22.13 26.31 -20.74
N LEU A 145 -22.26 24.99 -20.61
CA LEU A 145 -21.29 24.20 -19.86
C LEU A 145 -19.91 24.24 -20.53
N GLN A 146 -18.93 24.60 -19.74
CA GLN A 146 -17.51 24.49 -20.07
C GLN A 146 -16.77 23.80 -18.95
N PHE A 147 -15.89 22.89 -19.28
CA PHE A 147 -15.03 22.21 -18.30
C PHE A 147 -13.71 21.76 -18.90
N LYS A 148 -12.75 21.46 -18.03
CA LYS A 148 -11.47 20.83 -18.32
C LYS A 148 -11.18 19.75 -17.29
N PHE A 149 -10.42 18.76 -17.70
CA PHE A 149 -9.77 17.86 -16.76
C PHE A 149 -8.45 18.47 -16.32
N VAL A 150 -8.23 18.55 -15.04
CA VAL A 150 -7.03 19.18 -14.47
C VAL A 150 -6.56 18.39 -13.24
N GLY A 151 -5.26 18.38 -12.99
CA GLY A 151 -4.69 17.83 -11.78
C GLY A 151 -5.10 18.63 -10.52
N GLU A 152 -4.27 18.62 -9.51
CA GLU A 152 -4.56 19.31 -8.25
C GLU A 152 -4.50 20.84 -8.35
N ALA A 153 -3.85 21.38 -9.38
CA ALA A 153 -3.69 22.82 -9.62
C ALA A 153 -3.64 23.13 -11.10
N TRP A 154 -3.94 24.39 -11.46
CA TRP A 154 -3.76 24.91 -12.82
C TRP A 154 -2.30 24.76 -13.26
N GLY A 155 -2.09 24.44 -14.54
CA GLY A 155 -0.76 24.20 -15.11
C GLY A 155 -0.20 22.81 -14.83
N LYS A 156 -0.95 21.93 -14.16
CA LYS A 156 -0.56 20.55 -13.91
C LYS A 156 -1.60 19.59 -14.52
N ASN A 157 -1.16 18.80 -15.52
CA ASN A 157 -2.00 17.80 -16.17
C ASN A 157 -3.35 18.37 -16.62
N GLU A 158 -3.30 19.42 -17.44
CA GLU A 158 -4.50 20.01 -18.03
C GLU A 158 -4.83 19.33 -19.36
N PHE A 159 -6.07 18.86 -19.47
CA PHE A 159 -6.62 18.27 -20.69
C PHE A 159 -7.89 18.99 -21.08
N SER A 160 -7.93 19.46 -22.31
CA SER A 160 -9.11 20.11 -22.89
C SER A 160 -9.22 19.72 -24.35
N VAL A 161 -10.44 19.75 -24.89
CA VAL A 161 -10.66 19.64 -26.32
C VAL A 161 -10.14 20.94 -26.97
N PRO A 162 -9.30 20.87 -28.00
CA PRO A 162 -8.90 22.04 -28.75
C PRO A 162 -10.10 22.84 -29.29
N ALA A 163 -9.96 24.17 -29.39
CA ALA A 163 -11.01 25.01 -29.90
C ALA A 163 -11.36 24.60 -31.33
N GLY A 164 -12.62 24.28 -31.56
CA GLY A 164 -13.12 23.83 -32.86
C GLY A 164 -13.23 22.32 -33.06
N GLU A 165 -12.79 21.52 -32.08
CA GLU A 165 -13.01 20.09 -32.09
C GLU A 165 -14.15 19.70 -31.13
N THR A 166 -15.03 18.83 -31.60
CA THR A 166 -16.07 18.20 -30.77
C THR A 166 -15.70 16.77 -30.51
N GLN A 167 -15.63 16.36 -29.22
CA GLN A 167 -15.60 14.94 -28.91
C GLN A 167 -16.99 14.35 -29.11
N THR A 168 -17.11 13.40 -30.00
CA THR A 168 -18.28 12.52 -30.06
C THR A 168 -18.12 11.48 -28.96
N PRO A 169 -19.11 11.33 -28.06
CA PRO A 169 -19.09 10.21 -27.14
C PRO A 169 -19.10 8.90 -27.96
N GLU A 170 -18.13 8.04 -27.72
CA GLU A 170 -18.25 6.66 -28.20
C GLU A 170 -19.35 5.98 -27.35
N ALA A 171 -20.33 5.37 -28.07
CA ALA A 171 -21.49 4.72 -27.49
C ALA A 171 -21.13 3.36 -26.88
#